data_4ec1e0a73047dc77f3535035b787de83
#
_entry.id   4ec1e0a73047dc77f3535035b787de83
#
_cell.length_a   1.000
_cell.length_b   1.000
_cell.length_c   1.000
_cell.angle_alpha   90.00
_cell.angle_beta   90.00
_cell.angle_gamma   90.00
#
_symmetry.space_group_name_H-M   'P 1'
#
loop_
_entity.id
_entity.type
_entity.pdbx_description
1 polymer ?
#
loop_
_entity_poly.entity_id
_entity_poly.type
_entity_poly.pdbx_seq_one_letter_code
_entity_poly.pdbx_strand_id
1 'polypeptide(L)'
;MAPIGFLVVFFAWPVLAIVGRGFAEGGLDVVLGDARTWQLAGFTVASAAASTVVAVVAGLPVAFLLARVELPGVGLARTLVLVPFVLPTVVVGLAFRALWPDGGVLPIVLANAFFNVAVVARTVAGLWARLDPRTTDAARALGASPWRAFRSVTLPALAPAVASAAAVVFLFCATSFGVVLILGGAKYRTLETEIYLRTVDLLDLSGAAALSVIQFAAVVAALVLGGLARRRKDGARIGSGGPRRPRGGEWWGVGAAGVVLALLLTPIVALLAESVSTEDGWSLAGYRALTSTGEKGALQVSGWDAAVNSLKVAIDATLLAMVVGVLASVVLVALRRSPSKPARGLGETMDAVLMLPLGVSAVTVGFGYLVTLDALPGDLRTSPYLVPLAQALVITPLIVRMVLPVLRSVDVRLRQAASTLGASPLRVWREIDLPLALRPLVAAAGFGFVVALGEFGATSFLARPTAPTLPVAIASLMGRPGELNNQMAYAACALLMLVTVLAVALIDRLGRGRVGEF
;
A
#
# COMPACT_ATOMS: atom_id res chain seq x y z
N MET A 1 -1.35 18.76 -20.15
CA MET A 1 -0.77 19.76 -19.19
C MET A 1 -1.34 19.60 -17.76
N ALA A 2 -2.65 19.45 -17.56
CA ALA A 2 -3.25 19.36 -16.22
C ALA A 2 -2.62 18.31 -15.26
N PRO A 3 -2.36 17.03 -15.66
CA PRO A 3 -1.74 16.06 -14.76
C PRO A 3 -0.31 16.44 -14.34
N ILE A 4 0.45 17.07 -15.24
CA ILE A 4 1.81 17.55 -14.92
C ILE A 4 1.72 18.73 -13.95
N GLY A 5 0.81 19.69 -14.20
CA GLY A 5 0.58 20.82 -13.30
C GLY A 5 0.19 20.36 -11.90
N PHE A 6 -0.70 19.36 -11.79
CA PHE A 6 -1.06 18.76 -10.52
C PHE A 6 0.16 18.18 -9.77
N LEU A 7 1.02 17.43 -10.47
CA LEU A 7 2.23 16.86 -9.85
C LEU A 7 3.26 17.93 -9.48
N VAL A 8 3.45 18.97 -10.30
CA VAL A 8 4.40 20.03 -10.01
C VAL A 8 3.98 20.80 -8.75
N VAL A 9 2.71 21.16 -8.66
CA VAL A 9 2.19 21.96 -7.53
C VAL A 9 2.05 21.12 -6.26
N PHE A 10 1.49 19.91 -6.38
CA PHE A 10 1.12 19.11 -5.21
C PHE A 10 2.15 18.03 -4.81
N PHE A 11 3.17 17.80 -5.63
CA PHE A 11 4.25 16.86 -5.30
C PHE A 11 5.63 17.51 -5.35
N ALA A 12 6.04 18.05 -6.52
CA ALA A 12 7.41 18.51 -6.69
C ALA A 12 7.71 19.72 -5.77
N TRP A 13 6.79 20.68 -5.68
CA TRP A 13 6.96 21.83 -4.82
C TRP A 13 7.10 21.45 -3.33
N PRO A 14 6.16 20.68 -2.71
CA PRO A 14 6.32 20.25 -1.33
C PRO A 14 7.62 19.49 -1.06
N VAL A 15 8.02 18.58 -1.95
CA VAL A 15 9.27 17.84 -1.82
C VAL A 15 10.48 18.77 -1.90
N LEU A 16 10.50 19.71 -2.86
CA LEU A 16 11.59 20.68 -2.99
C LEU A 16 11.66 21.61 -1.78
N ALA A 17 10.52 22.02 -1.22
CA ALA A 17 10.47 22.82 -0.01
C ALA A 17 11.05 22.09 1.20
N ILE A 18 10.74 20.79 1.37
CA ILE A 18 11.35 19.94 2.40
C ILE A 18 12.87 19.88 2.20
N VAL A 19 13.31 19.57 0.98
CA VAL A 19 14.72 19.44 0.65
C VAL A 19 15.44 20.77 0.93
N GLY A 20 14.89 21.90 0.43
CA GLY A 20 15.44 23.23 0.67
C GLY A 20 15.55 23.55 2.16
N ARG A 21 14.50 23.25 2.94
CA ARG A 21 14.50 23.49 4.39
C ARG A 21 15.47 22.57 5.14
N GLY A 22 15.60 21.31 4.72
CA GLY A 22 16.55 20.36 5.32
C GLY A 22 18.01 20.75 5.14
N PHE A 23 18.34 21.46 4.05
CA PHE A 23 19.68 22.01 3.82
C PHE A 23 19.87 23.43 4.39
N ALA A 24 18.80 24.15 4.66
CA ALA A 24 18.87 25.46 5.28
C ALA A 24 19.27 25.36 6.77
N GLU A 25 19.90 26.41 7.31
CA GLU A 25 20.19 26.55 8.75
C GLU A 25 21.07 25.44 9.36
N GLY A 26 21.83 24.67 8.56
CA GLY A 26 22.69 23.60 9.07
C GLY A 26 21.92 22.40 9.66
N GLY A 27 20.62 22.30 9.43
CA GLY A 27 19.77 21.23 9.98
C GLY A 27 20.25 19.82 9.65
N LEU A 28 20.79 19.63 8.45
CA LEU A 28 21.33 18.33 8.02
C LEU A 28 22.60 17.95 8.80
N ASP A 29 23.50 18.91 9.03
CA ASP A 29 24.75 18.64 9.77
C ASP A 29 24.47 18.27 11.22
N VAL A 30 23.52 18.98 11.86
CA VAL A 30 23.08 18.68 13.23
C VAL A 30 22.47 17.27 13.31
N VAL A 31 21.59 16.93 12.38
CA VAL A 31 20.91 15.62 12.35
C VAL A 31 21.88 14.49 12.01
N LEU A 32 22.83 14.69 11.09
CA LEU A 32 23.85 13.69 10.75
C LEU A 32 24.88 13.48 11.88
N GLY A 33 25.16 14.52 12.67
CA GLY A 33 26.04 14.45 13.84
C GLY A 33 25.38 13.77 15.06
N ASP A 34 24.05 13.63 15.08
CA ASP A 34 23.34 13.04 16.20
C ASP A 34 23.34 11.49 16.12
N ALA A 35 23.93 10.85 17.14
CA ALA A 35 23.94 9.38 17.27
C ALA A 35 22.51 8.77 17.27
N ARG A 36 21.51 9.51 17.76
CA ARG A 36 20.11 9.10 17.76
C ARG A 36 19.55 8.93 16.34
N THR A 37 19.93 9.77 15.41
CA THR A 37 19.54 9.65 14.00
C THR A 37 19.99 8.32 13.40
N TRP A 38 21.22 7.91 13.68
CA TRP A 38 21.74 6.63 13.19
C TRP A 38 21.11 5.42 13.88
N GLN A 39 20.73 5.55 15.15
CA GLN A 39 19.92 4.52 15.83
C GLN A 39 18.54 4.37 15.20
N LEU A 40 17.86 5.47 14.88
CA LEU A 40 16.57 5.47 14.18
C LEU A 40 16.68 4.86 12.79
N ALA A 41 17.69 5.27 12.01
CA ALA A 41 17.96 4.70 10.69
C ALA A 41 18.29 3.20 10.77
N GLY A 42 19.13 2.81 11.72
CA GLY A 42 19.47 1.42 11.99
C GLY A 42 18.26 0.58 12.37
N PHE A 43 17.40 1.08 13.27
CA PHE A 43 16.16 0.40 13.64
C PHE A 43 15.19 0.30 12.46
N THR A 44 15.05 1.35 11.65
CA THR A 44 14.21 1.35 10.45
C THR A 44 14.65 0.26 9.48
N VAL A 45 15.95 0.19 9.16
CA VAL A 45 16.50 -0.81 8.25
C VAL A 45 16.40 -2.22 8.83
N ALA A 46 16.73 -2.40 10.11
CA ALA A 46 16.71 -3.72 10.75
C ALA A 46 15.28 -4.29 10.85
N SER A 47 14.31 -3.46 11.28
CA SER A 47 12.90 -3.88 11.36
C SER A 47 12.31 -4.16 9.97
N ALA A 48 12.63 -3.33 8.96
CA ALA A 48 12.20 -3.57 7.58
C ALA A 48 12.81 -4.85 7.00
N ALA A 49 14.09 -5.12 7.23
CA ALA A 49 14.75 -6.34 6.80
C ALA A 49 14.17 -7.59 7.47
N ALA A 50 13.98 -7.55 8.79
CA ALA A 50 13.37 -8.64 9.55
C ALA A 50 11.94 -8.93 9.05
N SER A 51 11.11 -7.90 8.88
CA SER A 51 9.75 -8.03 8.33
C SER A 51 9.75 -8.61 6.93
N THR A 52 10.70 -8.20 6.09
CA THR A 52 10.86 -8.73 4.73
C THR A 52 11.19 -10.21 4.74
N VAL A 53 12.12 -10.64 5.60
CA VAL A 53 12.47 -12.07 5.74
C VAL A 53 11.25 -12.87 6.17
N VAL A 54 10.52 -12.42 7.20
CA VAL A 54 9.30 -13.10 7.68
C VAL A 54 8.24 -13.16 6.58
N ALA A 55 8.00 -12.06 5.85
CA ALA A 55 7.04 -12.02 4.76
C ALA A 55 7.42 -12.98 3.61
N VAL A 56 8.71 -13.07 3.25
CA VAL A 56 9.20 -14.00 2.22
C VAL A 56 9.03 -15.44 2.68
N VAL A 57 9.43 -15.78 3.90
CA VAL A 57 9.32 -17.14 4.45
C VAL A 57 7.85 -17.57 4.51
N ALA A 58 6.96 -16.71 5.00
CA ALA A 58 5.53 -17.00 5.07
C ALA A 58 4.85 -16.97 3.68
N GLY A 59 5.28 -16.10 2.77
CA GLY A 59 4.70 -15.96 1.44
C GLY A 59 5.02 -17.11 0.48
N LEU A 60 6.15 -17.79 0.64
CA LEU A 60 6.56 -18.89 -0.25
C LEU A 60 5.60 -20.11 -0.22
N PRO A 61 5.17 -20.65 0.95
CA PRO A 61 4.18 -21.73 0.99
C PRO A 61 2.84 -21.31 0.38
N VAL A 62 2.43 -20.07 0.61
CA VAL A 62 1.20 -19.52 0.04
C VAL A 62 1.33 -19.37 -1.48
N ALA A 63 2.49 -18.90 -1.99
CA ALA A 63 2.77 -18.85 -3.42
C ALA A 63 2.71 -20.25 -4.07
N PHE A 64 3.22 -21.27 -3.40
CA PHE A 64 3.11 -22.66 -3.84
C PHE A 64 1.64 -23.10 -3.95
N LEU A 65 0.85 -22.86 -2.90
CA LEU A 65 -0.58 -23.17 -2.88
C LEU A 65 -1.31 -22.52 -4.05
N LEU A 66 -1.08 -21.21 -4.27
CA LEU A 66 -1.78 -20.45 -5.32
C LEU A 66 -1.36 -20.81 -6.74
N ALA A 67 -0.09 -21.24 -6.95
CA ALA A 67 0.48 -21.48 -8.27
C ALA A 67 0.35 -22.93 -8.75
N ARG A 68 0.44 -23.90 -7.84
CA ARG A 68 0.66 -25.31 -8.18
C ARG A 68 -0.44 -26.25 -7.70
N VAL A 69 -1.27 -25.80 -6.76
CA VAL A 69 -2.21 -26.68 -6.09
C VAL A 69 -3.64 -26.45 -6.60
N GLU A 70 -4.29 -27.53 -6.98
CA GLU A 70 -5.70 -27.58 -7.32
C GLU A 70 -6.44 -28.37 -6.23
N LEU A 71 -7.05 -27.62 -5.29
CA LEU A 71 -7.88 -28.17 -4.22
C LEU A 71 -9.13 -27.29 -4.04
N PRO A 72 -10.25 -27.88 -3.58
CA PRO A 72 -11.38 -27.07 -3.14
C PRO A 72 -10.92 -26.14 -2.02
N GLY A 73 -11.31 -24.85 -2.09
CA GLY A 73 -10.89 -23.84 -1.11
C GLY A 73 -9.67 -22.99 -1.50
N VAL A 74 -8.89 -23.31 -2.54
CA VAL A 74 -7.79 -22.44 -3.02
C VAL A 74 -8.31 -21.05 -3.45
N GLY A 75 -9.54 -20.98 -3.98
CA GLY A 75 -10.20 -19.70 -4.26
C GLY A 75 -10.40 -18.86 -3.01
N LEU A 76 -10.83 -19.47 -1.90
CA LEU A 76 -10.94 -18.80 -0.60
C LEU A 76 -9.57 -18.37 -0.07
N ALA A 77 -8.56 -19.22 -0.15
CA ALA A 77 -7.18 -18.89 0.23
C ALA A 77 -6.65 -17.68 -0.54
N ARG A 78 -6.96 -17.58 -1.84
CA ARG A 78 -6.60 -16.43 -2.69
C ARG A 78 -7.23 -15.13 -2.18
N THR A 79 -8.48 -15.17 -1.75
CA THR A 79 -9.18 -14.02 -1.16
C THR A 79 -8.63 -13.69 0.23
N LEU A 80 -8.44 -14.69 1.10
CA LEU A 80 -7.91 -14.50 2.46
C LEU A 80 -6.53 -13.86 2.48
N VAL A 81 -5.66 -14.22 1.56
CA VAL A 81 -4.31 -13.60 1.45
C VAL A 81 -4.39 -12.12 1.09
N LEU A 82 -5.43 -11.69 0.36
CA LEU A 82 -5.58 -10.29 -0.04
C LEU A 82 -6.11 -9.40 1.08
N VAL A 83 -6.90 -9.94 2.00
CA VAL A 83 -7.51 -9.16 3.09
C VAL A 83 -6.45 -8.37 3.88
N PRO A 84 -5.36 -8.97 4.39
CA PRO A 84 -4.32 -8.22 5.10
C PRO A 84 -3.77 -7.03 4.33
N PHE A 85 -3.53 -7.19 3.04
CA PHE A 85 -2.92 -6.16 2.18
C PHE A 85 -3.81 -4.91 1.99
N VAL A 86 -5.10 -5.10 2.11
CA VAL A 86 -6.09 -4.04 1.87
C VAL A 86 -6.48 -3.32 3.17
N LEU A 87 -6.22 -3.94 4.33
CA LEU A 87 -6.57 -3.34 5.62
C LEU A 87 -5.76 -2.06 5.88
N PRO A 88 -6.40 -1.01 6.43
CA PRO A 88 -5.70 0.20 6.87
C PRO A 88 -4.61 -0.11 7.89
N THR A 89 -3.47 0.62 7.82
CA THR A 89 -2.32 0.39 8.69
C THR A 89 -2.64 0.56 10.17
N VAL A 90 -3.55 1.49 10.50
CA VAL A 90 -4.04 1.71 11.87
C VAL A 90 -4.82 0.50 12.37
N VAL A 91 -5.68 -0.09 11.53
CA VAL A 91 -6.46 -1.30 11.87
C VAL A 91 -5.53 -2.46 12.19
N VAL A 92 -4.50 -2.66 11.36
CA VAL A 92 -3.52 -3.73 11.62
C VAL A 92 -2.70 -3.44 12.88
N GLY A 93 -2.32 -2.18 13.11
CA GLY A 93 -1.66 -1.78 14.36
C GLY A 93 -2.47 -2.19 15.59
N LEU A 94 -3.78 -1.88 15.61
CA LEU A 94 -4.65 -2.28 16.72
C LEU A 94 -4.90 -3.79 16.79
N ALA A 95 -5.04 -4.46 15.65
CA ALA A 95 -5.19 -5.92 15.61
C ALA A 95 -4.00 -6.66 16.27
N PHE A 96 -2.79 -6.14 16.05
CA PHE A 96 -1.60 -6.67 16.72
C PHE A 96 -1.47 -6.20 18.17
N ARG A 97 -1.97 -5.00 18.51
CA ARG A 97 -2.01 -4.52 19.89
C ARG A 97 -2.98 -5.35 20.74
N ALA A 98 -4.09 -5.85 20.18
CA ALA A 98 -4.99 -6.78 20.85
C ALA A 98 -4.28 -8.08 21.26
N LEU A 99 -3.28 -8.53 20.50
CA LEU A 99 -2.46 -9.72 20.82
C LEU A 99 -1.24 -9.39 21.72
N TRP A 100 -0.69 -8.19 21.60
CA TRP A 100 0.48 -7.68 22.34
C TRP A 100 0.19 -6.26 22.84
N PRO A 101 -0.50 -6.12 23.99
CA PRO A 101 -0.91 -4.82 24.55
C PRO A 101 0.27 -3.85 24.76
N ASP A 102 1.43 -4.36 25.16
CA ASP A 102 2.64 -3.57 25.41
C ASP A 102 3.38 -3.16 24.13
N GLY A 103 2.95 -3.68 22.96
CA GLY A 103 3.63 -3.44 21.70
C GLY A 103 5.05 -4.03 21.66
N GLY A 104 5.95 -3.38 20.91
CA GLY A 104 7.38 -3.75 20.86
C GLY A 104 7.87 -4.15 19.47
N VAL A 105 9.12 -4.61 19.38
CA VAL A 105 9.79 -4.92 18.11
C VAL A 105 9.14 -6.10 17.40
N LEU A 106 8.83 -7.17 18.14
CA LEU A 106 8.26 -8.39 17.55
C LEU A 106 6.91 -8.13 16.89
N PRO A 107 5.90 -7.52 17.55
CA PRO A 107 4.63 -7.20 16.91
C PRO A 107 4.78 -6.20 15.74
N ILE A 108 5.73 -5.24 15.78
CA ILE A 108 6.02 -4.37 14.64
C ILE A 108 6.48 -5.21 13.42
N VAL A 109 7.44 -6.12 13.62
CA VAL A 109 7.97 -6.99 12.56
C VAL A 109 6.86 -7.89 11.98
N LEU A 110 6.07 -8.51 12.84
CA LEU A 110 4.99 -9.40 12.42
C LEU A 110 3.85 -8.65 11.73
N ALA A 111 3.45 -7.47 12.21
CA ALA A 111 2.42 -6.65 11.60
C ALA A 111 2.84 -6.14 10.21
N ASN A 112 4.09 -5.71 10.06
CA ASN A 112 4.63 -5.33 8.76
C ASN A 112 4.71 -6.52 7.80
N ALA A 113 5.11 -7.70 8.28
CA ALA A 113 5.12 -8.92 7.49
C ALA A 113 3.71 -9.34 7.06
N PHE A 114 2.73 -9.24 7.95
CA PHE A 114 1.33 -9.58 7.73
C PHE A 114 0.74 -8.93 6.47
N PHE A 115 0.93 -7.62 6.27
CA PHE A 115 0.55 -6.94 5.03
C PHE A 115 1.22 -7.54 3.79
N ASN A 116 2.49 -7.84 3.94
CA ASN A 116 3.38 -8.06 2.81
C ASN A 116 3.46 -9.53 2.36
N VAL A 117 2.89 -10.47 3.14
CA VAL A 117 2.73 -11.87 2.71
C VAL A 117 2.00 -11.95 1.37
N ALA A 118 0.95 -11.13 1.17
CA ALA A 118 0.20 -11.08 -0.08
C ALA A 118 1.05 -10.65 -1.28
N VAL A 119 1.92 -9.66 -1.10
CA VAL A 119 2.82 -9.16 -2.16
C VAL A 119 3.77 -10.26 -2.60
N VAL A 120 4.40 -10.95 -1.63
CA VAL A 120 5.30 -12.09 -1.91
C VAL A 120 4.55 -13.22 -2.58
N ALA A 121 3.42 -13.65 -1.98
CA ALA A 121 2.64 -14.78 -2.46
C ALA A 121 2.21 -14.59 -3.92
N ARG A 122 1.67 -13.43 -4.27
CA ARG A 122 1.19 -13.14 -5.64
C ARG A 122 2.33 -12.98 -6.65
N THR A 123 3.37 -12.23 -6.30
CA THR A 123 4.51 -11.99 -7.20
C THR A 123 5.22 -13.30 -7.52
N VAL A 124 5.47 -14.12 -6.49
CA VAL A 124 6.16 -15.41 -6.66
C VAL A 124 5.25 -16.42 -7.35
N ALA A 125 3.95 -16.50 -7.00
CA ALA A 125 3.01 -17.39 -7.66
C ALA A 125 2.89 -17.10 -9.16
N GLY A 126 2.90 -15.84 -9.57
CA GLY A 126 2.85 -15.43 -10.97
C GLY A 126 4.00 -15.97 -11.81
N LEU A 127 5.24 -16.02 -11.28
CA LEU A 127 6.37 -16.68 -11.94
C LEU A 127 6.28 -18.20 -11.79
N TRP A 128 5.96 -18.69 -10.59
CA TRP A 128 5.92 -20.13 -10.30
C TRP A 128 4.93 -20.88 -11.21
N ALA A 129 3.77 -20.31 -11.47
CA ALA A 129 2.76 -20.88 -12.38
C ALA A 129 3.29 -21.08 -13.81
N ARG A 130 4.26 -20.25 -14.24
CA ARG A 130 4.88 -20.29 -15.57
C ARG A 130 6.14 -21.14 -15.67
N LEU A 131 6.71 -21.60 -14.56
CA LEU A 131 7.89 -22.48 -14.59
C LEU A 131 7.52 -23.88 -15.09
N ASP A 132 8.38 -24.45 -15.94
CA ASP A 132 8.22 -25.82 -16.43
C ASP A 132 8.40 -26.84 -15.28
N PRO A 133 7.37 -27.64 -14.94
CA PRO A 133 7.46 -28.64 -13.86
C PRO A 133 8.42 -29.78 -14.20
N ARG A 134 8.68 -30.01 -15.48
CA ARG A 134 9.57 -31.11 -15.94
C ARG A 134 10.98 -30.98 -15.37
N THR A 135 11.47 -29.77 -15.13
CA THR A 135 12.80 -29.56 -14.53
C THR A 135 12.88 -30.09 -13.10
N THR A 136 11.83 -29.89 -12.32
CA THR A 136 11.72 -30.40 -10.94
C THR A 136 11.49 -31.91 -10.94
N ASP A 137 10.66 -32.44 -11.88
CA ASP A 137 10.38 -33.86 -12.02
C ASP A 137 11.64 -34.62 -12.46
N ALA A 138 12.46 -34.06 -13.35
CA ALA A 138 13.75 -34.63 -13.75
C ALA A 138 14.71 -34.75 -12.56
N ALA A 139 14.83 -33.73 -11.73
CA ALA A 139 15.64 -33.78 -10.50
C ALA A 139 15.14 -34.91 -9.55
N ARG A 140 13.83 -35.09 -9.42
CA ARG A 140 13.23 -36.15 -8.60
C ARG A 140 13.47 -37.54 -9.20
N ALA A 141 13.41 -37.67 -10.52
CA ALA A 141 13.74 -38.93 -11.23
C ALA A 141 15.21 -39.32 -11.02
N LEU A 142 16.11 -38.33 -10.83
CA LEU A 142 17.52 -38.54 -10.49
C LEU A 142 17.75 -38.77 -8.97
N GLY A 143 16.69 -39.02 -8.19
CA GLY A 143 16.78 -39.39 -6.77
C GLY A 143 16.79 -38.17 -5.80
N ALA A 144 16.55 -36.95 -6.26
CA ALA A 144 16.44 -35.80 -5.33
C ALA A 144 15.17 -35.91 -4.48
N SER A 145 15.31 -35.73 -3.16
CA SER A 145 14.15 -35.57 -2.27
C SER A 145 13.35 -34.30 -2.65
N PRO A 146 12.05 -34.20 -2.31
CA PRO A 146 11.23 -33.02 -2.61
C PRO A 146 11.88 -31.71 -2.16
N TRP A 147 12.46 -31.69 -0.97
CA TRP A 147 13.18 -30.52 -0.42
C TRP A 147 14.47 -30.20 -1.20
N ARG A 148 15.23 -31.22 -1.58
CA ARG A 148 16.45 -31.02 -2.40
C ARG A 148 16.08 -30.48 -3.78
N ALA A 149 15.04 -31.03 -4.44
CA ALA A 149 14.56 -30.52 -5.73
C ALA A 149 14.04 -29.09 -5.63
N PHE A 150 13.31 -28.74 -4.56
CA PHE A 150 12.88 -27.37 -4.30
C PHE A 150 14.07 -26.42 -4.15
N ARG A 151 15.04 -26.77 -3.28
CA ARG A 151 16.17 -25.89 -2.96
C ARG A 151 17.16 -25.72 -4.13
N SER A 152 17.41 -26.80 -4.91
CA SER A 152 18.42 -26.78 -5.98
C SER A 152 17.88 -26.38 -7.35
N VAL A 153 16.58 -26.54 -7.62
CA VAL A 153 15.95 -26.27 -8.92
C VAL A 153 14.92 -25.15 -8.83
N THR A 154 13.89 -25.35 -7.99
CA THR A 154 12.74 -24.43 -7.96
C THR A 154 13.09 -23.08 -7.34
N LEU A 155 13.73 -23.05 -6.18
CA LEU A 155 14.06 -21.81 -5.47
C LEU A 155 15.03 -20.92 -6.27
N PRO A 156 16.10 -21.44 -6.90
CA PRO A 156 16.94 -20.62 -7.78
C PRO A 156 16.18 -20.06 -8.99
N ALA A 157 15.25 -20.83 -9.57
CA ALA A 157 14.40 -20.37 -10.67
C ALA A 157 13.41 -19.26 -10.22
N LEU A 158 12.96 -19.30 -8.97
CA LEU A 158 12.09 -18.27 -8.37
C LEU A 158 12.86 -17.05 -7.82
N ALA A 159 14.19 -17.14 -7.69
CA ALA A 159 15.01 -16.10 -7.08
C ALA A 159 14.75 -14.69 -7.64
N PRO A 160 14.55 -14.46 -8.97
CA PRO A 160 14.23 -13.14 -9.49
C PRO A 160 12.91 -12.57 -8.97
N ALA A 161 11.87 -13.42 -8.87
CA ALA A 161 10.56 -12.99 -8.34
C ALA A 161 10.63 -12.74 -6.82
N VAL A 162 11.34 -13.61 -6.09
CA VAL A 162 11.56 -13.45 -4.65
C VAL A 162 12.34 -12.17 -4.36
N ALA A 163 13.43 -11.90 -5.10
CA ALA A 163 14.21 -10.67 -4.95
C ALA A 163 13.39 -9.42 -5.29
N SER A 164 12.57 -9.50 -6.35
CA SER A 164 11.67 -8.39 -6.71
C SER A 164 10.61 -8.13 -5.65
N ALA A 165 9.98 -9.18 -5.11
CA ALA A 165 9.01 -9.06 -4.04
C ALA A 165 9.67 -8.54 -2.75
N ALA A 166 10.83 -9.08 -2.37
CA ALA A 166 11.58 -8.66 -1.19
C ALA A 166 11.96 -7.17 -1.25
N ALA A 167 12.38 -6.67 -2.42
CA ALA A 167 12.71 -5.24 -2.58
C ALA A 167 11.49 -4.33 -2.38
N VAL A 168 10.32 -4.73 -2.88
CA VAL A 168 9.07 -3.98 -2.68
C VAL A 168 8.62 -4.05 -1.23
N VAL A 169 8.67 -5.24 -0.63
CA VAL A 169 8.30 -5.45 0.78
C VAL A 169 9.21 -4.66 1.72
N PHE A 170 10.53 -4.69 1.48
CA PHE A 170 11.48 -3.88 2.24
C PHE A 170 11.13 -2.39 2.20
N LEU A 171 10.81 -1.88 1.01
CA LEU A 171 10.41 -0.48 0.86
C LEU A 171 9.14 -0.16 1.66
N PHE A 172 8.09 -0.98 1.56
CA PHE A 172 6.85 -0.78 2.33
C PHE A 172 7.07 -0.89 3.84
N CYS A 173 7.95 -1.78 4.29
CA CYS A 173 8.27 -1.89 5.71
C CYS A 173 9.13 -0.72 6.21
N ALA A 174 10.07 -0.22 5.40
CA ALA A 174 10.93 0.92 5.74
C ALA A 174 10.15 2.23 5.83
N THR A 175 9.05 2.36 5.09
CA THR A 175 8.13 3.50 5.12
C THR A 175 6.86 3.24 5.94
N SER A 176 6.87 2.23 6.81
CA SER A 176 5.74 1.89 7.67
C SER A 176 5.57 2.94 8.77
N PHE A 177 4.43 3.62 8.79
CA PHE A 177 4.11 4.66 9.75
C PHE A 177 3.06 4.20 10.78
N GLY A 178 1.82 3.95 10.37
CA GLY A 178 0.71 3.70 11.28
C GLY A 178 0.90 2.49 12.21
N VAL A 179 1.50 1.41 11.70
CA VAL A 179 1.85 0.22 12.51
C VAL A 179 2.85 0.58 13.59
N VAL A 180 3.94 1.29 13.22
CA VAL A 180 5.00 1.64 14.17
C VAL A 180 4.53 2.69 15.17
N LEU A 181 3.69 3.63 14.76
CA LEU A 181 3.11 4.64 15.67
C LEU A 181 2.29 3.97 16.79
N ILE A 182 1.49 2.94 16.44
CA ILE A 182 0.61 2.25 17.41
C ILE A 182 1.38 1.25 18.29
N LEU A 183 2.30 0.47 17.70
CA LEU A 183 2.98 -0.64 18.38
C LEU A 183 4.33 -0.27 18.98
N GLY A 184 4.98 0.80 18.48
CA GLY A 184 6.32 1.22 18.92
C GLY A 184 6.32 2.05 20.19
N GLY A 185 5.24 2.76 20.44
CA GLY A 185 5.12 3.67 21.58
C GLY A 185 6.25 4.71 21.63
N ALA A 186 6.69 5.07 22.83
CA ALA A 186 7.77 6.02 23.04
C ALA A 186 9.16 5.43 22.77
N LYS A 187 9.31 4.10 22.82
CA LYS A 187 10.60 3.41 22.86
C LYS A 187 11.11 3.02 21.46
N TYR A 188 10.23 2.56 20.58
CA TYR A 188 10.61 2.02 19.27
C TYR A 188 10.08 2.92 18.17
N ARG A 189 10.97 3.71 17.56
CA ARG A 189 10.64 4.70 16.53
C ARG A 189 11.43 4.44 15.26
N THR A 190 10.79 4.61 14.12
CA THR A 190 11.41 4.66 12.79
C THR A 190 11.61 6.10 12.36
N LEU A 191 12.34 6.32 11.26
CA LEU A 191 12.48 7.65 10.66
C LEU A 191 11.12 8.31 10.41
N GLU A 192 10.13 7.55 9.92
CA GLU A 192 8.76 8.02 9.66
C GLU A 192 8.05 8.55 10.91
N THR A 193 8.10 7.77 11.98
CA THR A 193 7.45 8.18 13.23
C THR A 193 8.17 9.31 13.92
N GLU A 194 9.50 9.42 13.79
CA GLU A 194 10.26 10.55 14.33
C GLU A 194 10.01 11.83 13.53
N ILE A 195 9.90 11.76 12.18
CA ILE A 195 9.50 12.91 11.35
C ILE A 195 8.14 13.45 11.82
N TYR A 196 7.17 12.55 12.04
CA TYR A 196 5.85 12.93 12.53
C TYR A 196 5.93 13.63 13.89
N LEU A 197 6.60 13.02 14.86
CA LEU A 197 6.72 13.56 16.22
C LEU A 197 7.44 14.91 16.25
N ARG A 198 8.53 15.07 15.49
CA ARG A 198 9.23 16.35 15.38
C ARG A 198 8.34 17.42 14.78
N THR A 199 7.51 17.08 13.81
CA THR A 199 6.61 18.03 13.14
C THR A 199 5.43 18.42 14.00
N VAL A 200 4.73 17.44 14.60
CA VAL A 200 3.43 17.66 15.25
C VAL A 200 3.58 17.97 16.73
N ASP A 201 4.45 17.24 17.44
CA ASP A 201 4.58 17.35 18.89
C ASP A 201 5.68 18.35 19.30
N LEU A 202 6.83 18.32 18.61
CA LEU A 202 7.99 19.15 18.94
C LEU A 202 8.07 20.44 18.14
N LEU A 203 7.30 20.57 17.05
CA LEU A 203 7.32 21.72 16.12
C LEU A 203 8.71 22.03 15.54
N ASP A 204 9.61 21.01 15.52
CA ASP A 204 10.95 21.07 14.94
C ASP A 204 10.87 20.73 13.43
N LEU A 205 10.45 21.71 12.65
CA LEU A 205 10.28 21.54 11.19
C LEU A 205 11.62 21.37 10.46
N SER A 206 12.70 21.96 10.96
CA SER A 206 14.04 21.87 10.35
C SER A 206 14.64 20.47 10.57
N GLY A 207 14.56 19.91 11.78
CA GLY A 207 14.97 18.53 12.06
C GLY A 207 14.12 17.50 11.33
N ALA A 208 12.81 17.70 11.25
CA ALA A 208 11.91 16.84 10.47
C ALA A 208 12.25 16.85 8.97
N ALA A 209 12.58 18.02 8.41
CA ALA A 209 13.00 18.17 7.02
C ALA A 209 14.34 17.45 6.74
N ALA A 210 15.32 17.60 7.62
CA ALA A 210 16.61 16.91 7.50
C ALA A 210 16.46 15.38 7.56
N LEU A 211 15.63 14.85 8.49
CA LEU A 211 15.31 13.42 8.54
C LEU A 211 14.60 12.94 7.28
N SER A 212 13.71 13.74 6.70
CA SER A 212 13.04 13.43 5.44
C SER A 212 14.02 13.31 4.28
N VAL A 213 15.06 14.16 4.22
CA VAL A 213 16.13 14.06 3.21
C VAL A 213 16.91 12.76 3.37
N ILE A 214 17.25 12.36 4.60
CA ILE A 214 17.92 11.08 4.88
C ILE A 214 17.03 9.92 4.44
N GLN A 215 15.75 9.97 4.74
CA GLN A 215 14.78 8.97 4.33
C GLN A 215 14.69 8.85 2.80
N PHE A 216 14.61 9.97 2.07
CA PHE A 216 14.65 9.97 0.61
C PHE A 216 15.89 9.29 0.06
N ALA A 217 17.06 9.62 0.60
CA ALA A 217 18.31 9.00 0.20
C ALA A 217 18.29 7.49 0.43
N ALA A 218 17.77 7.03 1.58
CA ALA A 218 17.64 5.61 1.90
C ALA A 218 16.68 4.87 0.96
N VAL A 219 15.52 5.47 0.64
CA VAL A 219 14.53 4.92 -0.30
C VAL A 219 15.11 4.82 -1.71
N VAL A 220 15.77 5.88 -2.21
CA VAL A 220 16.42 5.88 -3.52
C VAL A 220 17.52 4.81 -3.58
N ALA A 221 18.34 4.71 -2.55
CA ALA A 221 19.37 3.67 -2.46
C ALA A 221 18.76 2.26 -2.51
N ALA A 222 17.68 2.01 -1.77
CA ALA A 222 16.96 0.73 -1.78
C ALA A 222 16.38 0.40 -3.17
N LEU A 223 15.80 1.38 -3.86
CA LEU A 223 15.27 1.22 -5.22
C LEU A 223 16.37 0.92 -6.24
N VAL A 224 17.50 1.61 -6.18
CA VAL A 224 18.65 1.39 -7.07
C VAL A 224 19.24 0.00 -6.83
N LEU A 225 19.49 -0.38 -5.59
CA LEU A 225 20.02 -1.70 -5.22
C LEU A 225 19.05 -2.83 -5.64
N GLY A 226 17.75 -2.65 -5.41
CA GLY A 226 16.72 -3.57 -5.88
C GLY A 226 16.68 -3.69 -7.41
N GLY A 227 16.86 -2.59 -8.12
CA GLY A 227 16.94 -2.56 -9.58
C GLY A 227 18.15 -3.30 -10.14
N LEU A 228 19.33 -3.11 -9.53
CA LEU A 228 20.56 -3.82 -9.90
C LEU A 228 20.46 -5.33 -9.66
N ALA A 229 19.85 -5.74 -8.55
CA ALA A 229 19.63 -7.14 -8.23
C ALA A 229 18.73 -7.86 -9.27
N ARG A 230 17.75 -7.15 -9.84
CA ARG A 230 16.82 -7.70 -10.87
C ARG A 230 17.52 -7.98 -12.21
N ARG A 231 18.50 -7.16 -12.62
CA ARG A 231 19.16 -7.27 -13.94
C ARG A 231 20.02 -8.52 -14.10
N ARG A 232 20.34 -9.23 -13.02
CA ARG A 232 21.33 -10.33 -13.04
C ARG A 232 20.80 -11.71 -13.41
N LYS A 233 19.48 -11.97 -13.61
CA LYS A 233 18.96 -13.34 -13.82
C LYS A 233 17.70 -13.38 -14.72
N ASP A 234 17.88 -13.27 -16.02
CA ASP A 234 16.89 -13.72 -16.99
C ASP A 234 17.29 -15.11 -17.55
N GLY A 235 16.75 -16.17 -16.99
CA GLY A 235 17.14 -17.54 -17.40
C GLY A 235 16.14 -18.64 -17.04
N ALA A 236 14.98 -18.29 -16.49
CA ALA A 236 13.97 -19.29 -16.13
C ALA A 236 13.29 -19.84 -17.40
N ARG A 237 13.35 -21.17 -17.62
CA ARG A 237 12.60 -21.83 -18.69
C ARG A 237 11.10 -21.72 -18.38
N ILE A 238 10.39 -21.06 -19.28
CA ILE A 238 8.93 -20.87 -19.21
C ILE A 238 8.28 -22.07 -19.89
N GLY A 239 7.34 -22.72 -19.22
CA GLY A 239 6.56 -23.85 -19.72
C GLY A 239 5.10 -23.77 -19.26
N SER A 240 4.23 -24.58 -19.81
CA SER A 240 2.81 -24.64 -19.47
C SER A 240 2.54 -25.65 -18.34
N GLY A 241 2.91 -25.32 -17.10
CA GLY A 241 2.58 -26.14 -15.94
C GLY A 241 1.34 -25.61 -15.21
N GLY A 242 0.17 -26.20 -15.44
CA GLY A 242 -1.05 -25.85 -14.71
C GLY A 242 -1.06 -26.35 -13.25
N PRO A 243 -2.00 -25.85 -12.42
CA PRO A 243 -2.23 -26.37 -11.08
C PRO A 243 -2.69 -27.83 -11.14
N ARG A 244 -2.31 -28.63 -10.13
CA ARG A 244 -2.64 -30.04 -10.02
C ARG A 244 -2.85 -30.46 -8.56
N ARG A 245 -3.40 -31.64 -8.34
CA ARG A 245 -3.49 -32.18 -6.98
C ARG A 245 -2.10 -32.47 -6.42
N PRO A 246 -1.84 -32.14 -5.14
CA PRO A 246 -0.55 -32.36 -4.48
C PRO A 246 -0.20 -33.86 -4.40
N ARG A 247 1.09 -34.17 -4.53
CA ARG A 247 1.58 -35.57 -4.48
C ARG A 247 2.66 -35.72 -3.40
N GLY A 248 2.56 -36.77 -2.60
CA GLY A 248 3.57 -37.14 -1.61
C GLY A 248 3.95 -35.97 -0.69
N GLY A 249 5.24 -35.61 -0.63
CA GLY A 249 5.76 -34.56 0.24
C GLY A 249 5.30 -33.12 -0.08
N GLU A 250 4.53 -32.90 -1.15
CA GLU A 250 3.96 -31.55 -1.46
C GLU A 250 2.87 -31.15 -0.46
N TRP A 251 2.27 -32.12 0.25
CA TRP A 251 1.30 -31.86 1.32
C TRP A 251 1.89 -31.03 2.47
N TRP A 252 3.20 -31.14 2.73
CA TRP A 252 3.86 -30.25 3.69
C TRP A 252 3.78 -28.77 3.30
N GLY A 253 3.91 -28.47 2.01
CA GLY A 253 3.73 -27.11 1.49
C GLY A 253 2.30 -26.62 1.63
N VAL A 254 1.30 -27.49 1.42
CA VAL A 254 -0.11 -27.18 1.64
C VAL A 254 -0.39 -26.95 3.12
N GLY A 255 0.13 -27.81 4.00
CA GLY A 255 0.01 -27.64 5.47
C GLY A 255 0.64 -26.34 5.95
N ALA A 256 1.87 -26.04 5.49
CA ALA A 256 2.54 -24.78 5.82
C ALA A 256 1.74 -23.55 5.34
N ALA A 257 1.17 -23.59 4.13
CA ALA A 257 0.29 -22.53 3.65
C ALA A 257 -0.97 -22.39 4.52
N GLY A 258 -1.57 -23.52 4.93
CA GLY A 258 -2.71 -23.54 5.86
C GLY A 258 -2.39 -22.87 7.21
N VAL A 259 -1.22 -23.17 7.77
CA VAL A 259 -0.74 -22.54 9.02
C VAL A 259 -0.57 -21.02 8.83
N VAL A 260 0.06 -20.60 7.72
CA VAL A 260 0.21 -19.15 7.44
C VAL A 260 -1.15 -18.47 7.30
N LEU A 261 -2.11 -19.08 6.59
CA LEU A 261 -3.46 -18.53 6.45
C LEU A 261 -4.18 -18.44 7.81
N ALA A 262 -4.03 -19.41 8.68
CA ALA A 262 -4.57 -19.36 10.05
C ALA A 262 -3.92 -18.24 10.87
N LEU A 263 -2.58 -18.09 10.78
CA LEU A 263 -1.86 -17.00 11.44
C LEU A 263 -2.27 -15.61 10.91
N LEU A 264 -2.59 -15.49 9.61
CA LEU A 264 -3.13 -14.24 9.05
C LEU A 264 -4.54 -13.92 9.54
N LEU A 265 -5.33 -14.90 9.95
CA LEU A 265 -6.66 -14.66 10.53
C LEU A 265 -6.60 -14.28 12.00
N THR A 266 -5.56 -14.71 12.72
CA THR A 266 -5.45 -14.51 14.19
C THR A 266 -5.57 -13.04 14.62
N PRO A 267 -4.82 -12.06 14.05
CA PRO A 267 -4.97 -10.66 14.46
C PRO A 267 -6.36 -10.08 14.11
N ILE A 268 -6.96 -10.53 13.01
CA ILE A 268 -8.30 -10.09 12.60
C ILE A 268 -9.35 -10.56 13.63
N VAL A 269 -9.26 -11.82 14.03
CA VAL A 269 -10.16 -12.39 15.05
C VAL A 269 -9.94 -11.71 16.40
N ALA A 270 -8.69 -11.47 16.79
CA ALA A 270 -8.35 -10.76 18.02
C ALA A 270 -8.94 -9.33 18.03
N LEU A 271 -8.81 -8.58 16.93
CA LEU A 271 -9.42 -7.25 16.80
C LEU A 271 -10.95 -7.30 16.99
N LEU A 272 -11.62 -8.26 16.33
CA LEU A 272 -13.06 -8.41 16.45
C LEU A 272 -13.49 -8.81 17.86
N ALA A 273 -12.76 -9.71 18.50
CA ALA A 273 -13.00 -10.09 19.90
C ALA A 273 -12.84 -8.89 20.84
N GLU A 274 -11.74 -8.12 20.68
CA GLU A 274 -11.46 -6.95 21.52
C GLU A 274 -12.49 -5.83 21.28
N SER A 275 -13.04 -5.69 20.08
CA SER A 275 -14.06 -4.68 19.77
C SER A 275 -15.38 -4.86 20.52
N VAL A 276 -15.63 -6.04 21.06
CA VAL A 276 -16.83 -6.38 21.87
C VAL A 276 -16.48 -6.83 23.29
N SER A 277 -15.19 -6.84 23.66
CA SER A 277 -14.72 -7.20 25.00
C SER A 277 -14.73 -5.97 25.91
N THR A 278 -15.18 -6.14 27.15
CA THR A 278 -15.14 -5.15 28.24
C THR A 278 -14.69 -5.83 29.52
N GLU A 279 -14.30 -5.08 30.55
CA GLU A 279 -13.94 -5.64 31.86
C GLU A 279 -15.07 -6.51 32.45
N ASP A 280 -16.33 -6.15 32.18
CA ASP A 280 -17.52 -6.86 32.68
C ASP A 280 -18.00 -8.01 31.77
N GLY A 281 -17.27 -8.30 30.65
CA GLY A 281 -17.63 -9.34 29.68
C GLY A 281 -17.87 -8.82 28.25
N TRP A 282 -18.78 -9.43 27.51
CA TRP A 282 -19.06 -9.07 26.12
C TRP A 282 -20.12 -7.97 26.03
N SER A 283 -19.80 -6.85 25.36
CA SER A 283 -20.69 -5.69 25.23
C SER A 283 -20.48 -4.97 23.90
N LEU A 284 -21.54 -4.30 23.42
CA LEU A 284 -21.49 -3.39 22.29
C LEU A 284 -21.34 -1.92 22.75
N ALA A 285 -20.84 -1.69 23.97
CA ALA A 285 -20.68 -0.35 24.54
C ALA A 285 -19.79 0.54 23.66
N GLY A 286 -18.66 0.03 23.15
CA GLY A 286 -17.78 0.73 22.23
C GLY A 286 -18.47 1.21 20.96
N TYR A 287 -19.33 0.38 20.37
CA TYR A 287 -20.09 0.75 19.18
C TYR A 287 -21.16 1.81 19.46
N ARG A 288 -21.85 1.72 20.62
CA ARG A 288 -22.83 2.74 21.04
C ARG A 288 -22.13 4.07 21.32
N ALA A 289 -20.96 4.01 21.94
CA ALA A 289 -20.16 5.19 22.27
C ALA A 289 -19.61 5.92 21.04
N LEU A 290 -19.60 5.32 19.84
CA LEU A 290 -19.22 6.02 18.60
C LEU A 290 -20.12 7.22 18.28
N THR A 291 -21.30 7.33 18.88
CA THR A 291 -22.16 8.53 18.77
C THR A 291 -21.70 9.68 19.69
N SER A 292 -20.72 9.44 20.56
CA SER A 292 -20.14 10.43 21.49
C SER A 292 -18.75 10.89 21.03
N THR A 293 -18.18 11.84 21.79
CA THR A 293 -16.81 12.36 21.58
C THR A 293 -15.76 11.60 22.42
N GLY A 294 -16.13 10.50 23.06
CA GLY A 294 -15.28 9.74 23.95
C GLY A 294 -15.11 10.37 25.35
N GLU A 295 -14.31 9.72 26.19
CA GLU A 295 -14.01 10.22 27.53
C GLU A 295 -13.14 11.48 27.45
N LYS A 296 -13.45 12.44 28.32
CA LYS A 296 -12.72 13.72 28.47
C LYS A 296 -12.56 14.46 27.14
N GLY A 297 -13.51 14.33 26.22
CA GLY A 297 -13.44 14.97 24.92
C GLY A 297 -12.25 14.48 24.08
N ALA A 298 -12.05 13.17 24.01
CA ALA A 298 -10.97 12.55 23.22
C ALA A 298 -11.05 12.95 21.74
N LEU A 299 -12.27 13.13 21.24
CA LEU A 299 -12.54 13.67 19.92
C LEU A 299 -13.30 14.99 20.03
N GLN A 300 -13.18 15.86 19.01
CA GLN A 300 -14.00 17.07 18.90
C GLN A 300 -15.35 16.81 18.21
N VAL A 301 -15.47 15.71 17.49
CA VAL A 301 -16.68 15.24 16.80
C VAL A 301 -16.94 13.80 17.19
N SER A 302 -18.15 13.30 16.93
CA SER A 302 -18.44 11.89 17.23
C SER A 302 -17.62 10.95 16.35
N GLY A 303 -17.37 9.72 16.83
CA GLY A 303 -16.72 8.68 16.02
C GLY A 303 -17.50 8.37 14.74
N TRP A 304 -18.83 8.54 14.77
CA TRP A 304 -19.69 8.35 13.61
C TRP A 304 -19.51 9.46 12.56
N ASP A 305 -19.39 10.72 12.99
CA ASP A 305 -19.08 11.83 12.09
C ASP A 305 -17.71 11.64 11.42
N ALA A 306 -16.73 11.15 12.18
CA ALA A 306 -15.41 10.80 11.62
C ALA A 306 -15.50 9.68 10.57
N ALA A 307 -16.37 8.67 10.77
CA ALA A 307 -16.61 7.61 9.79
C ALA A 307 -17.26 8.15 8.51
N VAL A 308 -18.28 8.98 8.63
CA VAL A 308 -18.94 9.64 7.50
C VAL A 308 -17.98 10.57 6.76
N ASN A 309 -17.15 11.31 7.49
CA ASN A 309 -16.12 12.17 6.90
C ASN A 309 -15.07 11.35 6.12
N SER A 310 -14.64 10.20 6.66
CA SER A 310 -13.75 9.28 5.94
C SER A 310 -14.33 8.83 4.61
N LEU A 311 -15.60 8.48 4.55
CA LEU A 311 -16.27 8.07 3.31
C LEU A 311 -16.29 9.21 2.28
N LYS A 312 -16.65 10.43 2.71
CA LYS A 312 -16.66 11.62 1.84
C LYS A 312 -15.27 11.90 1.28
N VAL A 313 -14.27 11.99 2.15
CA VAL A 313 -12.87 12.23 1.77
C VAL A 313 -12.36 11.15 0.81
N ALA A 314 -12.64 9.88 1.07
CA ALA A 314 -12.23 8.78 0.22
C ALA A 314 -12.90 8.81 -1.18
N ILE A 315 -14.16 9.20 -1.26
CA ILE A 315 -14.87 9.40 -2.52
C ILE A 315 -14.23 10.56 -3.30
N ASP A 316 -14.06 11.71 -2.67
CA ASP A 316 -13.51 12.91 -3.30
C ASP A 316 -12.06 12.67 -3.79
N ALA A 317 -11.23 12.05 -2.95
CA ALA A 317 -9.86 11.66 -3.31
C ALA A 317 -9.83 10.69 -4.50
N THR A 318 -10.72 9.69 -4.50
CA THR A 318 -10.80 8.70 -5.58
C THR A 318 -11.25 9.35 -6.89
N LEU A 319 -12.28 10.19 -6.86
CA LEU A 319 -12.76 10.89 -8.05
C LEU A 319 -11.67 11.78 -8.64
N LEU A 320 -10.98 12.54 -7.80
CA LEU A 320 -9.87 13.39 -8.24
C LEU A 320 -8.72 12.55 -8.82
N ALA A 321 -8.31 11.49 -8.14
CA ALA A 321 -7.25 10.59 -8.61
C ALA A 321 -7.63 9.86 -9.91
N MET A 322 -8.91 9.49 -10.07
CA MET A 322 -9.43 8.92 -11.33
C MET A 322 -9.34 9.92 -12.47
N VAL A 323 -9.77 11.15 -12.27
CA VAL A 323 -9.69 12.20 -13.30
C VAL A 323 -8.24 12.43 -13.71
N VAL A 324 -7.34 12.67 -12.74
CA VAL A 324 -5.92 12.92 -13.01
C VAL A 324 -5.24 11.70 -13.63
N GLY A 325 -5.47 10.50 -13.08
CA GLY A 325 -4.84 9.25 -13.52
C GLY A 325 -5.29 8.80 -14.91
N VAL A 326 -6.60 8.93 -15.23
CA VAL A 326 -7.11 8.62 -16.57
C VAL A 326 -6.57 9.62 -17.59
N LEU A 327 -6.63 10.92 -17.29
CA LEU A 327 -6.07 11.95 -18.18
C LEU A 327 -4.57 11.73 -18.41
N ALA A 328 -3.81 11.43 -17.35
CA ALA A 328 -2.40 11.09 -17.47
C ALA A 328 -2.18 9.86 -18.36
N SER A 329 -2.97 8.81 -18.18
CA SER A 329 -2.88 7.58 -18.96
C SER A 329 -3.18 7.82 -20.45
N VAL A 330 -4.21 8.62 -20.77
CA VAL A 330 -4.55 9.01 -22.14
C VAL A 330 -3.40 9.79 -22.79
N VAL A 331 -2.85 10.79 -22.09
CA VAL A 331 -1.71 11.58 -22.57
C VAL A 331 -0.49 10.70 -22.81
N LEU A 332 -0.17 9.79 -21.89
CA LEU A 332 0.94 8.85 -22.03
C LEU A 332 0.78 7.91 -23.23
N VAL A 333 -0.44 7.43 -23.50
CA VAL A 333 -0.72 6.63 -24.69
C VAL A 333 -0.53 7.46 -25.96
N ALA A 334 -1.01 8.70 -26.00
CA ALA A 334 -0.88 9.61 -27.14
C ALA A 334 0.59 9.96 -27.42
N LEU A 335 1.37 10.33 -26.40
CA LEU A 335 2.79 10.67 -26.51
C LEU A 335 3.63 9.50 -27.03
N ARG A 336 3.41 8.30 -26.50
CA ARG A 336 4.15 7.09 -26.94
C ARG A 336 3.84 6.67 -28.38
N ARG A 337 2.64 6.97 -28.87
CA ARG A 337 2.22 6.70 -30.26
C ARG A 337 2.64 7.80 -31.26
N SER A 338 3.15 8.90 -30.75
CA SER A 338 3.62 9.99 -31.62
C SER A 338 4.79 9.56 -32.52
N PRO A 339 4.83 9.90 -33.80
CA PRO A 339 5.98 9.68 -34.65
C PRO A 339 7.20 10.51 -34.22
N SER A 340 6.98 11.59 -33.48
CA SER A 340 8.01 12.52 -33.01
C SER A 340 8.85 11.92 -31.89
N LYS A 341 10.18 11.88 -32.05
CA LYS A 341 11.12 11.43 -31.00
C LYS A 341 11.03 12.29 -29.71
N PRO A 342 10.98 13.65 -29.77
CA PRO A 342 10.80 14.48 -28.60
C PRO A 342 9.51 14.17 -27.84
N ALA A 343 8.38 13.92 -28.52
CA ALA A 343 7.12 13.59 -27.89
C ALA A 343 7.18 12.24 -27.14
N ARG A 344 7.86 11.24 -27.68
CA ARG A 344 8.08 9.96 -27.02
C ARG A 344 8.97 10.11 -25.77
N GLY A 345 10.07 10.87 -25.87
CA GLY A 345 10.92 11.19 -24.74
C GLY A 345 10.16 11.91 -23.61
N LEU A 346 9.30 12.88 -23.97
CA LEU A 346 8.41 13.54 -23.00
C LEU A 346 7.47 12.53 -22.34
N GLY A 347 6.94 11.55 -23.07
CA GLY A 347 6.10 10.49 -22.53
C GLY A 347 6.84 9.60 -21.52
N GLU A 348 8.11 9.27 -21.78
CA GLU A 348 8.94 8.49 -20.85
C GLU A 348 9.25 9.27 -19.58
N THR A 349 9.62 10.55 -19.71
CA THR A 349 9.86 11.43 -18.56
C THR A 349 8.58 11.61 -17.74
N MET A 350 7.44 11.84 -18.38
CA MET A 350 6.14 11.97 -17.70
C MET A 350 5.75 10.67 -16.96
N ASP A 351 5.97 9.50 -17.57
CA ASP A 351 5.72 8.19 -16.93
C ASP A 351 6.60 8.04 -15.67
N ALA A 352 7.88 8.39 -15.77
CA ALA A 352 8.80 8.38 -14.63
C ALA A 352 8.38 9.34 -13.52
N VAL A 353 8.04 10.59 -13.86
CA VAL A 353 7.61 11.62 -12.89
C VAL A 353 6.30 11.23 -12.20
N LEU A 354 5.33 10.64 -12.93
CA LEU A 354 4.08 10.13 -12.37
C LEU A 354 4.30 9.01 -11.35
N MET A 355 5.42 8.29 -11.43
CA MET A 355 5.75 7.20 -10.50
C MET A 355 6.52 7.67 -9.27
N LEU A 356 7.06 8.89 -9.26
CA LEU A 356 7.83 9.42 -8.12
C LEU A 356 7.06 9.40 -6.78
N PRO A 357 5.75 9.76 -6.72
CA PRO A 357 5.01 9.72 -5.46
C PRO A 357 4.94 8.32 -4.83
N LEU A 358 5.06 7.23 -5.60
CA LEU A 358 5.13 5.87 -5.06
C LEU A 358 6.43 5.58 -4.28
N GLY A 359 7.49 6.33 -4.59
CA GLY A 359 8.78 6.22 -3.90
C GLY A 359 8.89 7.16 -2.71
N VAL A 360 7.91 8.01 -2.49
CA VAL A 360 7.87 8.97 -1.38
C VAL A 360 6.82 8.52 -0.38
N SER A 361 7.16 8.59 0.90
CA SER A 361 6.24 8.24 1.97
C SER A 361 5.06 9.21 2.04
N ALA A 362 3.88 8.69 2.41
CA ALA A 362 2.69 9.50 2.64
C ALA A 362 2.91 10.51 3.79
N VAL A 363 3.71 10.16 4.81
CA VAL A 363 4.14 11.05 5.90
C VAL A 363 4.89 12.25 5.35
N THR A 364 5.86 12.01 4.47
CA THR A 364 6.64 13.08 3.85
C THR A 364 5.79 13.96 2.95
N VAL A 365 4.81 13.40 2.24
CA VAL A 365 3.84 14.19 1.47
C VAL A 365 3.02 15.11 2.39
N GLY A 366 2.48 14.56 3.48
CA GLY A 366 1.71 15.32 4.47
C GLY A 366 2.53 16.44 5.11
N PHE A 367 3.77 16.14 5.51
CA PHE A 367 4.71 17.12 6.04
C PHE A 367 5.04 18.21 5.01
N GLY A 368 5.26 17.83 3.74
CA GLY A 368 5.52 18.76 2.66
C GLY A 368 4.38 19.76 2.45
N TYR A 369 3.14 19.29 2.50
CA TYR A 369 2.00 20.19 2.46
C TYR A 369 1.99 21.14 3.64
N LEU A 370 2.23 20.66 4.85
CA LEU A 370 2.27 21.50 6.04
C LEU A 370 3.31 22.62 5.92
N VAL A 371 4.48 22.34 5.35
CA VAL A 371 5.56 23.31 5.13
C VAL A 371 5.22 24.33 4.03
N THR A 372 4.44 23.93 3.00
CA THR A 372 4.18 24.75 1.81
C THR A 372 2.83 25.43 1.79
N LEU A 373 1.95 25.13 2.74
CA LEU A 373 0.58 25.67 2.79
C LEU A 373 0.53 27.21 2.80
N ASP A 374 1.50 27.86 3.45
CA ASP A 374 1.56 29.32 3.53
C ASP A 374 1.94 29.98 2.21
N ALA A 375 2.61 29.26 1.31
CA ALA A 375 3.06 29.76 0.02
C ALA A 375 2.06 29.47 -1.12
N LEU A 376 1.02 28.64 -0.87
CA LEU A 376 0.01 28.33 -1.87
C LEU A 376 -1.06 29.46 -1.92
N PRO A 377 -1.54 29.81 -3.13
CA PRO A 377 -2.57 30.83 -3.27
C PRO A 377 -3.89 30.38 -2.64
N GLY A 378 -4.49 31.26 -1.84
CA GLY A 378 -5.75 30.99 -1.14
C GLY A 378 -5.56 30.34 0.24
N ASP A 379 -6.62 30.34 1.04
CA ASP A 379 -6.62 29.70 2.37
C ASP A 379 -6.86 28.19 2.25
N LEU A 380 -5.88 27.46 1.69
CA LEU A 380 -5.94 26.01 1.58
C LEU A 380 -5.87 25.30 2.94
N ARG A 381 -5.34 25.94 3.98
CA ARG A 381 -5.32 25.37 5.33
C ARG A 381 -6.72 25.10 5.85
N THR A 382 -7.67 25.96 5.53
CA THR A 382 -9.07 25.81 5.92
C THR A 382 -9.92 25.09 4.87
N SER A 383 -9.35 24.73 3.72
CA SER A 383 -10.07 24.06 2.65
C SER A 383 -10.41 22.61 3.02
N PRO A 384 -11.66 22.15 2.85
CA PRO A 384 -12.05 20.77 3.04
C PRO A 384 -11.41 19.82 2.01
N TYR A 385 -10.88 20.36 0.91
CA TYR A 385 -10.28 19.58 -0.18
C TYR A 385 -8.80 19.24 0.04
N LEU A 386 -8.14 19.78 1.08
CA LEU A 386 -6.72 19.56 1.32
C LEU A 386 -6.40 18.07 1.54
N VAL A 387 -7.17 17.40 2.39
CA VAL A 387 -7.00 15.96 2.66
C VAL A 387 -7.30 15.11 1.41
N PRO A 388 -8.43 15.31 0.69
CA PRO A 388 -8.67 14.63 -0.59
C PRO A 388 -7.57 14.84 -1.63
N LEU A 389 -6.99 16.03 -1.74
CA LEU A 389 -5.88 16.34 -2.67
C LEU A 389 -4.62 15.54 -2.32
N ALA A 390 -4.26 15.48 -1.03
CA ALA A 390 -3.10 14.72 -0.57
C ALA A 390 -3.28 13.22 -0.81
N GLN A 391 -4.46 12.67 -0.50
CA GLN A 391 -4.78 11.28 -0.76
C GLN A 391 -4.82 10.97 -2.25
N ALA A 392 -5.39 11.85 -3.08
CA ALA A 392 -5.41 11.70 -4.53
C ALA A 392 -4.01 11.64 -5.13
N LEU A 393 -3.05 12.41 -4.60
CA LEU A 393 -1.66 12.36 -5.03
C LEU A 393 -1.04 10.97 -4.81
N VAL A 394 -1.28 10.36 -3.65
CA VAL A 394 -0.79 9.01 -3.32
C VAL A 394 -1.42 7.93 -4.20
N ILE A 395 -2.71 8.09 -4.53
CA ILE A 395 -3.49 7.10 -5.27
C ILE A 395 -3.27 7.21 -6.79
N THR A 396 -3.05 8.41 -7.33
CA THR A 396 -2.94 8.66 -8.78
C THR A 396 -1.95 7.73 -9.49
N PRO A 397 -0.72 7.49 -9.02
CA PRO A 397 0.20 6.55 -9.66
C PRO A 397 -0.33 5.12 -9.73
N LEU A 398 -1.06 4.67 -8.71
CA LEU A 398 -1.67 3.34 -8.67
C LEU A 398 -2.74 3.21 -9.75
N ILE A 399 -3.59 4.24 -9.90
CA ILE A 399 -4.60 4.29 -10.96
C ILE A 399 -3.95 4.26 -12.33
N VAL A 400 -2.90 5.07 -12.55
CA VAL A 400 -2.15 5.06 -13.82
C VAL A 400 -1.59 3.65 -14.12
N ARG A 401 -1.03 2.96 -13.13
CA ARG A 401 -0.51 1.58 -13.28
C ARG A 401 -1.59 0.57 -13.65
N MET A 402 -2.82 0.76 -13.21
CA MET A 402 -3.94 -0.12 -13.54
C MET A 402 -4.58 0.21 -14.89
N VAL A 403 -4.72 1.49 -15.22
CA VAL A 403 -5.45 1.97 -16.40
C VAL A 403 -4.58 1.99 -17.65
N LEU A 404 -3.31 2.42 -17.54
CA LEU A 404 -2.41 2.59 -18.67
C LEU A 404 -2.18 1.32 -19.51
N PRO A 405 -1.94 0.12 -18.92
CA PRO A 405 -1.80 -1.12 -19.70
C PRO A 405 -3.05 -1.44 -20.52
N VAL A 406 -4.24 -1.22 -19.95
CA VAL A 406 -5.51 -1.47 -20.61
C VAL A 406 -5.70 -0.56 -21.81
N LEU A 407 -5.45 0.75 -21.66
CA LEU A 407 -5.53 1.70 -22.77
C LEU A 407 -4.49 1.42 -23.87
N ARG A 408 -3.33 0.84 -23.50
CA ARG A 408 -2.30 0.39 -24.45
C ARG A 408 -2.72 -0.86 -25.22
N SER A 409 -3.49 -1.77 -24.61
CA SER A 409 -3.92 -3.03 -25.22
C SER A 409 -5.04 -2.85 -26.25
N VAL A 410 -5.73 -1.70 -26.29
CA VAL A 410 -6.77 -1.41 -27.29
C VAL A 410 -6.14 -1.34 -28.68
N ASP A 411 -6.61 -2.21 -29.59
CA ASP A 411 -6.11 -2.30 -30.96
C ASP A 411 -6.26 -0.97 -31.70
N VAL A 412 -5.16 -0.49 -32.27
CA VAL A 412 -5.12 0.75 -33.07
C VAL A 412 -6.06 0.68 -34.27
N ARG A 413 -6.26 -0.51 -34.84
CA ARG A 413 -7.14 -0.73 -35.97
C ARG A 413 -8.59 -0.36 -35.72
N LEU A 414 -9.09 -0.61 -34.49
CA LEU A 414 -10.45 -0.22 -34.08
C LEU A 414 -10.64 1.29 -34.14
N ARG A 415 -9.64 2.05 -33.64
CA ARG A 415 -9.67 3.52 -33.68
C ARG A 415 -9.54 4.05 -35.09
N GLN A 416 -8.68 3.45 -35.92
CA GLN A 416 -8.52 3.82 -37.33
C GLN A 416 -9.80 3.58 -38.14
N ALA A 417 -10.44 2.40 -37.94
CA ALA A 417 -11.73 2.09 -38.56
C ALA A 417 -12.82 3.10 -38.20
N ALA A 418 -12.91 3.47 -36.92
CA ALA A 418 -13.86 4.50 -36.49
C ALA A 418 -13.55 5.87 -37.09
N SER A 419 -12.26 6.24 -37.19
CA SER A 419 -11.85 7.51 -37.80
C SER A 419 -12.14 7.54 -39.31
N THR A 420 -11.98 6.43 -40.04
CA THR A 420 -12.36 6.32 -41.45
C THR A 420 -13.87 6.43 -41.69
N LEU A 421 -14.67 6.06 -40.66
CA LEU A 421 -16.13 6.24 -40.65
C LEU A 421 -16.55 7.65 -40.15
N GLY A 422 -15.60 8.58 -40.01
CA GLY A 422 -15.87 9.98 -39.65
C GLY A 422 -16.07 10.23 -38.16
N ALA A 423 -15.71 9.27 -37.26
CA ALA A 423 -15.81 9.49 -35.82
C ALA A 423 -14.75 10.50 -35.36
N SER A 424 -15.19 11.53 -34.62
CA SER A 424 -14.31 12.48 -33.93
C SER A 424 -13.48 11.78 -32.84
N PRO A 425 -12.31 12.32 -32.41
CA PRO A 425 -11.50 11.73 -31.35
C PRO A 425 -12.27 11.48 -30.04
N LEU A 426 -13.19 12.36 -29.67
CA LEU A 426 -14.03 12.20 -28.49
C LEU A 426 -15.05 11.07 -28.67
N ARG A 427 -15.58 10.89 -29.90
CA ARG A 427 -16.50 9.79 -30.22
C ARG A 427 -15.78 8.45 -30.19
N VAL A 428 -14.56 8.37 -30.73
CA VAL A 428 -13.69 7.17 -30.63
C VAL A 428 -13.44 6.82 -29.16
N TRP A 429 -13.12 7.81 -28.34
CA TRP A 429 -12.95 7.61 -26.91
C TRP A 429 -14.22 7.05 -26.24
N ARG A 430 -15.39 7.65 -26.47
CA ARG A 430 -16.64 7.23 -25.84
C ARG A 430 -17.14 5.87 -26.30
N GLU A 431 -16.99 5.55 -27.59
CA GLU A 431 -17.59 4.35 -28.20
C GLU A 431 -16.63 3.15 -28.25
N ILE A 432 -15.31 3.35 -28.17
CA ILE A 432 -14.31 2.28 -28.26
C ILE A 432 -13.47 2.18 -26.99
N ASP A 433 -12.75 3.25 -26.63
CA ASP A 433 -11.77 3.17 -25.54
C ASP A 433 -12.43 3.02 -24.17
N LEU A 434 -13.44 3.83 -23.88
CA LEU A 434 -14.13 3.85 -22.61
C LEU A 434 -14.90 2.54 -22.31
N PRO A 435 -15.68 1.96 -23.22
CA PRO A 435 -16.36 0.70 -22.96
C PRO A 435 -15.41 -0.47 -22.70
N LEU A 436 -14.28 -0.53 -23.44
CA LEU A 436 -13.25 -1.55 -23.25
C LEU A 436 -12.48 -1.36 -21.93
N ALA A 437 -12.28 -0.11 -21.52
CA ALA A 437 -11.59 0.23 -20.27
C ALA A 437 -12.51 0.28 -19.04
N LEU A 438 -13.84 0.24 -19.19
CA LEU A 438 -14.79 0.52 -18.12
C LEU A 438 -14.58 -0.40 -16.90
N ARG A 439 -14.44 -1.71 -17.11
CA ARG A 439 -14.23 -2.68 -16.01
C ARG A 439 -12.93 -2.43 -15.25
N PRO A 440 -11.76 -2.31 -15.92
CA PRO A 440 -10.53 -1.90 -15.27
C PRO A 440 -10.62 -0.54 -14.58
N LEU A 441 -11.36 0.42 -15.14
CA LEU A 441 -11.58 1.72 -14.50
C LEU A 441 -12.38 1.59 -13.19
N VAL A 442 -13.44 0.79 -13.17
CA VAL A 442 -14.22 0.50 -11.95
C VAL A 442 -13.34 -0.20 -10.91
N ALA A 443 -12.51 -1.17 -11.34
CA ALA A 443 -11.58 -1.84 -10.43
C ALA A 443 -10.53 -0.87 -9.87
N ALA A 444 -9.99 0.03 -10.71
CA ALA A 444 -9.03 1.05 -10.29
C ALA A 444 -9.66 2.06 -9.32
N ALA A 445 -10.91 2.50 -9.58
CA ALA A 445 -11.65 3.39 -8.69
C ALA A 445 -11.92 2.72 -7.33
N GLY A 446 -12.37 1.47 -7.34
CA GLY A 446 -12.60 0.75 -6.10
C GLY A 446 -11.32 0.53 -5.30
N PHE A 447 -10.21 0.17 -5.95
CA PHE A 447 -8.92 0.04 -5.29
C PHE A 447 -8.44 1.39 -4.74
N GLY A 448 -8.58 2.47 -5.52
CA GLY A 448 -8.27 3.83 -5.07
C GLY A 448 -9.09 4.24 -3.84
N PHE A 449 -10.38 3.94 -3.83
CA PHE A 449 -11.27 4.20 -2.69
C PHE A 449 -10.82 3.47 -1.42
N VAL A 450 -10.45 2.20 -1.54
CA VAL A 450 -9.97 1.42 -0.40
C VAL A 450 -8.65 1.97 0.13
N VAL A 451 -7.71 2.35 -0.75
CA VAL A 451 -6.45 2.99 -0.35
C VAL A 451 -6.70 4.35 0.31
N ALA A 452 -7.60 5.17 -0.24
CA ALA A 452 -7.99 6.45 0.36
C ALA A 452 -8.60 6.29 1.75
N LEU A 453 -9.52 5.33 1.91
CA LEU A 453 -10.20 5.08 3.17
C LEU A 453 -9.23 4.69 4.29
N GLY A 454 -8.16 3.97 3.93
CA GLY A 454 -7.10 3.52 4.85
C GLY A 454 -5.91 4.46 4.97
N GLU A 455 -5.88 5.56 4.21
CA GLU A 455 -4.76 6.48 4.23
C GLU A 455 -4.69 7.22 5.57
N PHE A 456 -3.54 7.11 6.22
CA PHE A 456 -3.30 7.68 7.54
C PHE A 456 -2.06 8.58 7.57
N GLY A 457 -1.05 8.28 6.76
CA GLY A 457 0.24 8.97 6.79
C GLY A 457 0.13 10.46 6.50
N ALA A 458 -0.35 10.85 5.32
CA ALA A 458 -0.54 12.25 4.96
C ALA A 458 -1.69 12.89 5.76
N THR A 459 -2.76 12.13 5.98
CA THR A 459 -3.96 12.62 6.67
C THR A 459 -3.67 13.01 8.11
N SER A 460 -2.76 12.33 8.82
CA SER A 460 -2.39 12.65 10.21
C SER A 460 -1.80 14.05 10.39
N PHE A 461 -1.20 14.63 9.33
CA PHE A 461 -0.69 16.00 9.35
C PHE A 461 -1.74 17.06 8.97
N LEU A 462 -2.72 16.67 8.17
CA LEU A 462 -3.61 17.61 7.48
C LEU A 462 -5.04 17.57 8.00
N ALA A 463 -5.45 16.49 8.68
CA ALA A 463 -6.78 16.37 9.22
C ALA A 463 -7.02 17.38 10.34
N ARG A 464 -8.18 18.04 10.27
CA ARG A 464 -8.59 18.96 11.31
C ARG A 464 -9.26 18.22 12.46
N PRO A 465 -9.08 18.69 13.69
CA PRO A 465 -9.78 18.11 14.84
C PRO A 465 -11.31 18.13 14.72
N THR A 466 -11.87 19.13 13.98
CA THR A 466 -13.32 19.26 13.71
C THR A 466 -13.82 18.39 12.56
N ALA A 467 -12.92 17.82 11.76
CA ALA A 467 -13.27 16.96 10.62
C ALA A 467 -12.19 15.85 10.42
N PRO A 468 -11.91 15.04 11.46
CA PRO A 468 -10.93 13.96 11.33
C PRO A 468 -11.45 12.85 10.42
N THR A 469 -10.54 12.13 9.78
CA THR A 469 -10.88 10.84 9.19
C THR A 469 -10.91 9.76 10.28
N LEU A 470 -11.56 8.63 10.01
CA LEU A 470 -11.68 7.55 11.00
C LEU A 470 -10.32 7.00 11.45
N PRO A 471 -9.30 6.80 10.57
CA PRO A 471 -7.95 6.43 11.00
C PRO A 471 -7.33 7.43 11.97
N VAL A 472 -7.51 8.73 11.76
CA VAL A 472 -7.00 9.78 12.65
C VAL A 472 -7.77 9.80 13.97
N ALA A 473 -9.09 9.64 13.93
CA ALA A 473 -9.92 9.54 15.14
C ALA A 473 -9.52 8.33 16.00
N ILE A 474 -9.27 7.17 15.39
CA ILE A 474 -8.78 5.96 16.07
C ILE A 474 -7.44 6.24 16.76
N ALA A 475 -6.48 6.86 16.07
CA ALA A 475 -5.19 7.21 16.64
C ALA A 475 -5.33 8.20 17.81
N SER A 476 -6.24 9.18 17.71
CA SER A 476 -6.54 10.14 18.77
C SER A 476 -7.16 9.48 20.00
N LEU A 477 -8.09 8.54 19.81
CA LEU A 477 -8.69 7.75 20.90
C LEU A 477 -7.62 6.92 21.62
N MET A 478 -6.72 6.28 20.89
CA MET A 478 -5.63 5.47 21.45
C MET A 478 -4.57 6.30 22.17
N GLY A 479 -4.40 7.56 21.78
CA GLY A 479 -3.46 8.50 22.41
C GLY A 479 -3.96 9.05 23.75
N ARG A 480 -5.20 8.80 24.13
CA ARG A 480 -5.80 9.30 25.38
C ARG A 480 -6.24 8.16 26.29
N PRO A 481 -5.87 8.23 27.58
CA PRO A 481 -6.25 7.20 28.54
C PRO A 481 -7.77 7.20 28.77
N GLY A 482 -8.34 6.02 28.95
CA GLY A 482 -9.75 5.79 29.21
C GLY A 482 -10.20 4.47 28.61
N GLU A 483 -10.92 3.67 29.37
CA GLU A 483 -11.41 2.37 28.90
C GLU A 483 -12.39 2.54 27.73
N LEU A 484 -13.32 3.48 27.85
CA LEU A 484 -14.27 3.78 26.78
C LEU A 484 -13.58 4.25 25.51
N ASN A 485 -12.52 5.06 25.60
CA ASN A 485 -11.73 5.48 24.43
C ASN A 485 -11.10 4.29 23.72
N ASN A 486 -10.56 3.34 24.51
CA ASN A 486 -9.97 2.12 23.98
C ASN A 486 -11.02 1.26 23.27
N GLN A 487 -12.17 1.03 23.91
CA GLN A 487 -13.29 0.28 23.33
C GLN A 487 -13.84 0.93 22.06
N MET A 488 -13.99 2.27 22.05
CA MET A 488 -14.37 3.03 20.86
C MET A 488 -13.35 2.88 19.73
N ALA A 489 -12.05 2.88 20.04
CA ALA A 489 -11.00 2.71 19.04
C ALA A 489 -11.08 1.33 18.37
N TYR A 490 -11.26 0.25 19.15
CA TYR A 490 -11.44 -1.09 18.60
C TYR A 490 -12.74 -1.23 17.79
N ALA A 491 -13.86 -0.66 18.28
CA ALA A 491 -15.13 -0.64 17.56
C ALA A 491 -15.02 0.13 16.23
N ALA A 492 -14.37 1.30 16.24
CA ALA A 492 -14.09 2.09 15.03
C ALA A 492 -13.20 1.34 14.04
N CYS A 493 -12.19 0.62 14.53
CA CYS A 493 -11.34 -0.24 13.70
C CYS A 493 -12.12 -1.39 13.06
N ALA A 494 -12.98 -2.06 13.80
CA ALA A 494 -13.83 -3.14 13.27
C ALA A 494 -14.79 -2.60 12.20
N LEU A 495 -15.37 -1.41 12.40
CA LEU A 495 -16.19 -0.73 11.41
C LEU A 495 -15.40 -0.39 10.14
N LEU A 496 -14.22 0.20 10.29
CA LEU A 496 -13.33 0.54 9.17
C LEU A 496 -12.91 -0.71 8.38
N MET A 497 -12.56 -1.79 9.09
CA MET A 497 -12.26 -3.08 8.49
C MET A 497 -13.46 -3.64 7.72
N LEU A 498 -14.66 -3.61 8.29
CA LEU A 498 -15.88 -4.09 7.64
C LEU A 498 -16.16 -3.34 6.35
N VAL A 499 -16.11 -2.00 6.37
CA VAL A 499 -16.31 -1.16 5.18
C VAL A 499 -15.27 -1.46 4.11
N THR A 500 -14.00 -1.62 4.50
CA THR A 500 -12.90 -1.96 3.60
C THR A 500 -13.12 -3.33 2.94
N VAL A 501 -13.47 -4.36 3.72
CA VAL A 501 -13.72 -5.72 3.21
C VAL A 501 -14.94 -5.74 2.29
N LEU A 502 -16.02 -5.02 2.64
CA LEU A 502 -17.21 -4.90 1.80
C LEU A 502 -16.91 -4.21 0.47
N ALA A 503 -16.11 -3.12 0.50
CA ALA A 503 -15.68 -2.43 -0.71
C ALA A 503 -14.88 -3.36 -1.63
N VAL A 504 -13.92 -4.11 -1.10
CA VAL A 504 -13.14 -5.11 -1.87
C VAL A 504 -14.02 -6.21 -2.42
N ALA A 505 -14.94 -6.75 -1.62
CA ALA A 505 -15.86 -7.80 -2.08
C ALA A 505 -16.77 -7.31 -3.21
N LEU A 506 -17.21 -6.05 -3.15
CA LEU A 506 -18.01 -5.42 -4.21
C LEU A 506 -17.19 -5.28 -5.49
N ILE A 507 -15.93 -4.79 -5.39
CA ILE A 507 -15.03 -4.66 -6.53
C ILE A 507 -14.79 -6.02 -7.20
N ASP A 508 -14.51 -7.05 -6.39
CA ASP A 508 -14.28 -8.39 -6.88
C ASP A 508 -15.51 -8.98 -7.61
N ARG A 509 -16.70 -8.75 -7.09
CA ARG A 509 -17.95 -9.14 -7.77
C ARG A 509 -18.15 -8.42 -9.11
N LEU A 510 -17.89 -7.12 -9.16
CA LEU A 510 -18.00 -6.33 -10.39
C LEU A 510 -16.94 -6.71 -11.42
N GLY A 511 -15.77 -7.15 -10.95
CA GLY A 511 -14.66 -7.62 -11.81
C GLY A 511 -14.83 -9.04 -12.36
N ARG A 512 -15.54 -9.95 -11.68
CA ARG A 512 -15.68 -11.37 -12.05
C ARG A 512 -16.53 -11.67 -13.27
N GLY A 513 -17.19 -10.72 -13.90
CA GLY A 513 -17.86 -10.91 -15.17
C GLY A 513 -16.88 -11.25 -16.30
N ARG A 514 -16.35 -12.48 -16.35
CA ARG A 514 -15.39 -13.01 -17.37
C ARG A 514 -14.00 -12.35 -17.38
N VAL A 515 -13.27 -12.48 -16.29
CA VAL A 515 -11.78 -12.43 -16.31
C VAL A 515 -11.27 -13.76 -15.75
N GLY A 516 -11.48 -14.81 -16.47
CA GLY A 516 -10.55 -15.92 -16.50
C GLY A 516 -9.48 -15.52 -17.51
N GLU A 517 -8.21 -15.45 -17.06
CA GLU A 517 -7.00 -15.19 -17.86
C GLU A 517 -6.49 -13.74 -17.84
N PHE A 518 -5.84 -13.39 -16.71
CA PHE A 518 -4.62 -12.54 -16.76
C PHE A 518 -3.66 -13.04 -15.69
#